data_15aa5085b3ea8064663ff2a558f5fa98
#
_entry.id   15aa5085b3ea8064663ff2a558f5fa98
#
_cell.length_a   1.000
_cell.length_b   1.000
_cell.length_c   1.000
_cell.angle_alpha   90.00
_cell.angle_beta   90.00
_cell.angle_gamma   90.00
#
_symmetry.space_group_name_H-M   'P 1'
#
loop_
_entity.id
_entity.type
_entity.pdbx_description
1 polymer ?
#
loop_
_entity_poly.entity_id
_entity_poly.type
_entity_poly.pdbx_seq_one_letter_code
_entity_poly.pdbx_strand_id
1 'polypeptide(L)'
;MLMPESITGGVLLLWFILTGAALVFLIYDLETNTPSMWVMKLAWILIVLYGGPLGLFIYLLSCRQPMPGTHDQFIASHWKQSVGSLMHCVAGDATGLILGAIVTFHLGFPNGLDLVIEYLTAFIMGLLIFQALFMKSMMGGDHFIAVKKTFFAETVSMNFVMVGMIPFMAIMRMKIPGGDDPKGLLF
;
A
#
# COMPACT_ATOMS: atom_id res chain seq x y z
N MET A 1 -22.56 8.85 18.47
CA MET A 1 -21.85 9.16 19.71
C MET A 1 -20.42 9.49 19.30
N LEU A 2 -20.08 10.78 19.18
CA LEU A 2 -18.73 11.24 18.81
C LEU A 2 -17.84 11.06 20.04
N MET A 3 -16.69 10.41 19.86
CA MET A 3 -15.70 10.32 20.93
C MET A 3 -15.22 11.74 21.31
N PRO A 4 -14.95 12.03 22.58
CA PRO A 4 -14.37 13.30 22.97
C PRO A 4 -13.06 13.55 22.23
N GLU A 5 -12.81 14.78 21.77
CA GLU A 5 -11.61 15.17 20.97
C GLU A 5 -10.30 14.74 21.64
N SER A 6 -10.24 14.76 22.98
CA SER A 6 -9.06 14.31 23.74
C SER A 6 -8.75 12.82 23.60
N ILE A 7 -9.79 11.96 23.49
CA ILE A 7 -9.62 10.51 23.30
C ILE A 7 -9.16 10.23 21.86
N THR A 8 -9.75 10.90 20.87
CA THR A 8 -9.36 10.76 19.47
C THR A 8 -7.91 11.15 19.26
N GLY A 9 -7.47 12.29 19.84
CA GLY A 9 -6.08 12.73 19.78
C GLY A 9 -5.11 11.75 20.45
N GLY A 10 -5.48 11.18 21.61
CA GLY A 10 -4.67 10.19 22.29
C GLY A 10 -4.51 8.89 21.51
N VAL A 11 -5.58 8.39 20.87
CA VAL A 11 -5.55 7.20 20.03
C VAL A 11 -4.69 7.42 18.79
N LEU A 12 -4.80 8.57 18.12
CA LEU A 12 -3.97 8.92 16.97
C LEU A 12 -2.49 9.01 17.35
N LEU A 13 -2.17 9.67 18.46
CA LEU A 13 -0.79 9.76 18.95
C LEU A 13 -0.21 8.37 19.21
N LEU A 14 -0.96 7.51 19.90
CA LEU A 14 -0.55 6.12 20.14
C LEU A 14 -0.32 5.37 18.83
N TRP A 15 -1.21 5.52 17.85
CA TRP A 15 -1.06 4.91 16.53
C TRP A 15 0.23 5.34 15.84
N PHE A 16 0.55 6.64 15.83
CA PHE A 16 1.77 7.14 15.21
C PHE A 16 3.04 6.65 15.93
N ILE A 17 3.02 6.59 17.26
CA ILE A 17 4.14 6.06 18.04
C ILE A 17 4.36 4.57 17.71
N LEU A 18 3.29 3.77 17.67
CA LEU A 18 3.36 2.35 17.34
C LEU A 18 3.82 2.14 15.89
N THR A 19 3.36 2.96 14.96
CA THR A 19 3.80 2.91 13.56
C THR A 19 5.27 3.26 13.41
N GLY A 20 5.75 4.29 14.11
CA GLY A 20 7.17 4.65 14.15
C GLY A 20 8.04 3.53 14.71
N ALA A 21 7.64 2.93 15.82
CA ALA A 21 8.33 1.79 16.41
C ALA A 21 8.34 0.56 15.48
N ALA A 22 7.21 0.28 14.82
CA ALA A 22 7.08 -0.79 13.84
C ALA A 22 8.01 -0.59 12.63
N LEU A 23 8.12 0.65 12.12
CA LEU A 23 9.02 0.99 11.03
C LEU A 23 10.50 0.81 11.41
N VAL A 24 10.90 1.30 12.58
CA VAL A 24 12.28 1.13 13.07
C VAL A 24 12.64 -0.35 13.18
N PHE A 25 11.74 -1.14 13.80
CA PHE A 25 11.94 -2.58 13.90
C PHE A 25 12.01 -3.25 12.51
N LEU A 26 11.09 -2.91 11.60
CA LEU A 26 11.06 -3.48 10.25
C LEU A 26 12.35 -3.19 9.48
N ILE A 27 12.81 -1.94 9.47
CA ILE A 27 14.04 -1.54 8.75
C ILE A 27 15.23 -2.31 9.31
N TYR A 28 15.37 -2.39 10.64
CA TYR A 28 16.41 -3.18 11.27
C TYR A 28 16.36 -4.67 10.86
N ASP A 29 15.18 -5.28 10.88
CA ASP A 29 14.99 -6.70 10.56
C ASP A 29 15.23 -6.98 9.06
N LEU A 30 14.82 -6.08 8.15
CA LEU A 30 15.07 -6.20 6.72
C LEU A 30 16.56 -6.11 6.35
N GLU A 31 17.34 -5.36 7.11
CA GLU A 31 18.79 -5.24 6.86
C GLU A 31 19.60 -6.37 7.49
N THR A 32 19.16 -6.89 8.63
CA THR A 32 19.95 -7.85 9.41
C THR A 32 19.51 -9.31 9.27
N ASN A 33 18.20 -9.54 9.09
CA ASN A 33 17.61 -10.87 9.18
C ASN A 33 16.94 -11.37 7.91
N THR A 34 16.42 -10.48 7.06
CA THR A 34 15.58 -10.90 5.91
C THR A 34 16.27 -10.58 4.57
N PRO A 35 16.86 -11.59 3.89
CA PRO A 35 17.53 -11.40 2.60
C PRO A 35 16.51 -11.29 1.47
N SER A 36 15.84 -10.14 1.35
CA SER A 36 14.86 -9.90 0.28
C SER A 36 15.38 -8.89 -0.73
N MET A 37 14.79 -8.92 -1.95
CA MET A 37 15.09 -7.95 -2.99
C MET A 37 14.73 -6.52 -2.54
N TRP A 38 15.47 -5.52 -3.01
CA TRP A 38 15.26 -4.12 -2.61
C TRP A 38 13.82 -3.62 -2.85
N VAL A 39 13.18 -4.07 -3.95
CA VAL A 39 11.78 -3.74 -4.27
C VAL A 39 10.83 -4.30 -3.20
N MET A 40 11.10 -5.52 -2.71
CA MET A 40 10.34 -6.14 -1.63
C MET A 40 10.55 -5.39 -0.30
N LYS A 41 11.79 -4.99 0.00
CA LYS A 41 12.07 -4.17 1.18
C LYS A 41 11.30 -2.86 1.14
N LEU A 42 11.32 -2.16 0.00
CA LEU A 42 10.57 -0.92 -0.20
C LEU A 42 9.06 -1.14 -0.02
N ALA A 43 8.50 -2.19 -0.64
CA ALA A 43 7.09 -2.51 -0.50
C ALA A 43 6.69 -2.71 0.97
N TRP A 44 7.47 -3.49 1.75
CA TRP A 44 7.19 -3.70 3.16
C TRP A 44 7.30 -2.42 4.00
N ILE A 45 8.26 -1.54 3.71
CA ILE A 45 8.38 -0.23 4.37
C ILE A 45 7.12 0.60 4.14
N LEU A 46 6.62 0.66 2.89
CA LEU A 46 5.41 1.39 2.55
C LEU A 46 4.17 0.77 3.20
N ILE A 47 4.03 -0.56 3.20
CA ILE A 47 2.91 -1.25 3.86
C ILE A 47 2.87 -0.96 5.35
N VAL A 48 4.02 -0.96 6.04
CA VAL A 48 4.06 -0.63 7.47
C VAL A 48 3.87 0.86 7.70
N LEU A 49 4.32 1.72 6.79
CA LEU A 49 4.05 3.16 6.87
C LEU A 49 2.55 3.46 6.80
N TYR A 50 1.81 2.79 5.91
CA TYR A 50 0.37 2.99 5.72
C TYR A 50 -0.48 2.21 6.73
N GLY A 51 -0.12 0.95 6.98
CA GLY A 51 -0.88 0.01 7.81
C GLY A 51 -0.41 -0.08 9.27
N GLY A 52 0.69 0.61 9.63
CA GLY A 52 1.23 0.61 10.98
C GLY A 52 1.55 -0.78 11.52
N PRO A 53 1.19 -1.07 12.79
CA PRO A 53 1.44 -2.37 13.43
C PRO A 53 0.80 -3.55 12.71
N LEU A 54 -0.32 -3.34 11.99
CA LEU A 54 -0.97 -4.40 11.20
C LEU A 54 -0.10 -4.81 10.02
N GLY A 55 0.51 -3.85 9.33
CA GLY A 55 1.47 -4.12 8.26
C GLY A 55 2.68 -4.91 8.76
N LEU A 56 3.22 -4.54 9.93
CA LEU A 56 4.30 -5.28 10.58
C LEU A 56 3.88 -6.71 10.93
N PHE A 57 2.68 -6.91 11.45
CA PHE A 57 2.16 -8.25 11.77
C PHE A 57 2.09 -9.15 10.53
N ILE A 58 1.60 -8.64 9.41
CA ILE A 58 1.56 -9.38 8.13
C ILE A 58 2.99 -9.72 7.67
N TYR A 59 3.93 -8.77 7.76
CA TYR A 59 5.34 -9.02 7.46
C TYR A 59 5.94 -10.15 8.28
N LEU A 60 5.74 -10.15 9.59
CA LEU A 60 6.24 -11.19 10.50
C LEU A 60 5.71 -12.58 10.16
N LEU A 61 4.44 -12.67 9.73
CA LEU A 61 3.81 -13.94 9.36
C LEU A 61 4.24 -14.46 7.99
N SER A 62 4.48 -13.58 7.02
CA SER A 62 4.61 -13.97 5.61
C SER A 62 6.01 -13.84 5.02
N CYS A 63 6.84 -12.93 5.55
CA CYS A 63 8.14 -12.63 4.94
C CYS A 63 9.33 -12.89 5.86
N ARG A 64 9.23 -12.59 7.17
CA ARG A 64 10.33 -12.73 8.11
C ARG A 64 10.72 -14.17 8.30
N GLN A 65 11.98 -14.52 8.01
CA GLN A 65 12.48 -15.86 8.25
C GLN A 65 12.60 -16.18 9.76
N PRO A 66 12.18 -17.38 10.19
CA PRO A 66 12.24 -17.76 11.61
C PRO A 66 13.67 -18.09 12.08
N MET A 67 14.52 -18.59 11.17
CA MET A 67 15.92 -18.89 11.41
C MET A 67 16.79 -18.39 10.26
N PRO A 68 18.03 -17.92 10.53
CA PRO A 68 18.94 -17.46 9.50
C PRO A 68 19.15 -18.52 8.40
N GLY A 69 19.04 -18.12 7.14
CA GLY A 69 19.23 -19.00 5.97
C GLY A 69 18.02 -19.85 5.58
N THR A 70 16.87 -19.69 6.23
CA THR A 70 15.64 -20.44 5.89
C THR A 70 14.61 -19.65 5.09
N HIS A 71 14.99 -18.47 4.60
CA HIS A 71 14.07 -17.55 3.94
C HIS A 71 13.34 -18.18 2.74
N ASP A 72 14.08 -18.79 1.81
CA ASP A 72 13.50 -19.38 0.60
C ASP A 72 12.52 -20.51 0.92
N GLN A 73 12.86 -21.36 1.89
CA GLN A 73 11.96 -22.42 2.34
C GLN A 73 10.73 -21.85 3.06
N PHE A 74 10.93 -20.79 3.85
CA PHE A 74 9.83 -20.16 4.59
C PHE A 74 8.81 -19.50 3.66
N ILE A 75 9.25 -18.79 2.62
CA ILE A 75 8.37 -18.14 1.65
C ILE A 75 7.85 -19.07 0.55
N ALA A 76 8.31 -20.32 0.46
CA ALA A 76 7.91 -21.27 -0.59
C ALA A 76 6.43 -21.65 -0.56
N SER A 77 5.72 -21.45 0.55
CA SER A 77 4.29 -21.76 0.65
C SER A 77 3.46 -20.80 -0.21
N HIS A 78 2.50 -21.34 -0.97
CA HIS A 78 1.67 -20.60 -1.93
C HIS A 78 0.99 -19.35 -1.34
N TRP A 79 0.45 -19.45 -0.12
CA TRP A 79 -0.22 -18.32 0.51
C TRP A 79 0.75 -17.16 0.83
N LYS A 80 1.99 -17.45 1.23
CA LYS A 80 3.02 -16.41 1.49
C LYS A 80 3.49 -15.74 0.22
N GLN A 81 3.65 -16.50 -0.87
CA GLN A 81 3.93 -15.94 -2.18
C GLN A 81 2.80 -15.03 -2.66
N SER A 82 1.54 -15.46 -2.45
CA SER A 82 0.37 -14.64 -2.78
C SER A 82 0.32 -13.36 -1.95
N VAL A 83 0.60 -13.45 -0.64
CA VAL A 83 0.69 -12.25 0.23
C VAL A 83 1.82 -11.34 -0.23
N GLY A 84 3.00 -11.87 -0.53
CA GLY A 84 4.11 -11.07 -1.05
C GLY A 84 3.74 -10.31 -2.33
N SER A 85 3.12 -11.00 -3.30
CA SER A 85 2.65 -10.37 -4.54
C SER A 85 1.60 -9.29 -4.26
N LEU A 86 0.62 -9.58 -3.40
CA LEU A 86 -0.42 -8.61 -3.02
C LEU A 86 0.18 -7.36 -2.37
N MET A 87 1.17 -7.52 -1.49
CA MET A 87 1.81 -6.39 -0.82
C MET A 87 2.54 -5.46 -1.80
N HIS A 88 3.10 -5.99 -2.88
CA HIS A 88 3.67 -5.15 -3.95
C HIS A 88 2.61 -4.29 -4.64
N CYS A 89 1.48 -4.88 -5.04
CA CYS A 89 0.39 -4.15 -5.66
C CYS A 89 -0.15 -3.09 -4.70
N VAL A 90 -0.48 -3.46 -3.46
CA VAL A 90 -1.01 -2.53 -2.46
C VAL A 90 -0.05 -1.37 -2.16
N ALA A 91 1.26 -1.64 -2.06
CA ALA A 91 2.26 -0.59 -1.85
C ALA A 91 2.31 0.40 -3.03
N GLY A 92 2.25 -0.10 -4.26
CA GLY A 92 2.24 0.71 -5.48
C GLY A 92 0.97 1.51 -5.62
N ASP A 93 -0.18 0.85 -5.51
CA ASP A 93 -1.51 1.45 -5.64
C ASP A 93 -1.73 2.55 -4.60
N ALA A 94 -1.42 2.27 -3.32
CA ALA A 94 -1.57 3.25 -2.25
C ALA A 94 -0.66 4.47 -2.47
N THR A 95 0.58 4.25 -2.90
CA THR A 95 1.51 5.36 -3.21
C THR A 95 0.99 6.22 -4.37
N GLY A 96 0.53 5.58 -5.44
CA GLY A 96 -0.02 6.28 -6.60
C GLY A 96 -1.30 7.03 -6.27
N LEU A 97 -2.17 6.45 -5.44
CA LEU A 97 -3.40 7.08 -4.99
C LEU A 97 -3.12 8.33 -4.14
N ILE A 98 -2.18 8.25 -3.20
CA ILE A 98 -1.76 9.41 -2.39
C ILE A 98 -1.18 10.51 -3.27
N LEU A 99 -0.31 10.18 -4.23
CA LEU A 99 0.25 11.16 -5.15
C LEU A 99 -0.83 11.78 -6.04
N GLY A 100 -1.76 10.98 -6.56
CA GLY A 100 -2.91 11.45 -7.31
C GLY A 100 -3.78 12.41 -6.50
N ALA A 101 -4.10 12.05 -5.26
CA ALA A 101 -4.88 12.89 -4.36
C ALA A 101 -4.19 14.24 -4.05
N ILE A 102 -2.87 14.24 -3.84
CA ILE A 102 -2.09 15.49 -3.65
C ILE A 102 -2.21 16.38 -4.90
N VAL A 103 -2.04 15.80 -6.09
CA VAL A 103 -2.10 16.56 -7.35
C VAL A 103 -3.50 17.12 -7.58
N THR A 104 -4.55 16.31 -7.43
CA THR A 104 -5.94 16.74 -7.65
C THR A 104 -6.37 17.80 -6.64
N PHE A 105 -5.93 17.67 -5.39
CA PHE A 105 -6.18 18.66 -4.35
C PHE A 105 -5.54 20.04 -4.68
N HIS A 106 -4.27 20.05 -5.10
CA HIS A 106 -3.58 21.31 -5.43
C HIS A 106 -4.12 21.97 -6.70
N LEU A 107 -4.59 21.18 -7.66
CA LEU A 107 -5.12 21.69 -8.91
C LEU A 107 -6.61 22.03 -8.86
N GLY A 108 -7.32 21.64 -7.79
CA GLY A 108 -8.73 21.96 -7.58
C GLY A 108 -9.65 21.32 -8.61
N PHE A 109 -9.39 20.07 -9.00
CA PHE A 109 -10.23 19.36 -9.96
C PHE A 109 -11.64 19.09 -9.40
N PRO A 110 -12.68 19.09 -10.26
CA PRO A 110 -14.04 18.78 -9.85
C PRO A 110 -14.17 17.30 -9.44
N ASN A 111 -15.12 17.05 -8.52
CA ASN A 111 -15.47 15.71 -8.06
C ASN A 111 -15.77 14.77 -9.24
N GLY A 112 -15.07 13.65 -9.29
CA GLY A 112 -15.18 12.66 -10.36
C GLY A 112 -13.93 12.63 -11.27
N LEU A 113 -13.37 13.78 -11.63
CA LEU A 113 -12.09 13.82 -12.35
C LEU A 113 -10.92 13.48 -11.40
N ASP A 114 -11.01 13.90 -10.14
CA ASP A 114 -10.11 13.49 -9.07
C ASP A 114 -10.01 11.97 -8.97
N LEU A 115 -11.14 11.28 -8.91
CA LEU A 115 -11.19 9.82 -8.84
C LEU A 115 -10.51 9.14 -10.04
N VAL A 116 -10.71 9.67 -11.24
CA VAL A 116 -10.08 9.14 -12.47
C VAL A 116 -8.56 9.31 -12.42
N ILE A 117 -8.09 10.48 -11.98
CA ILE A 117 -6.65 10.76 -11.88
C ILE A 117 -6.01 9.88 -10.79
N GLU A 118 -6.65 9.76 -9.64
CA GLU A 118 -6.20 8.89 -8.55
C GLU A 118 -6.13 7.42 -8.99
N TYR A 119 -7.14 6.95 -9.73
CA TYR A 119 -7.12 5.61 -10.31
C TYR A 119 -5.95 5.42 -11.28
N LEU A 120 -5.76 6.35 -12.22
CA LEU A 120 -4.69 6.25 -13.21
C LEU A 120 -3.30 6.30 -12.58
N THR A 121 -3.09 7.19 -11.61
CA THR A 121 -1.80 7.30 -10.91
C THR A 121 -1.52 6.06 -10.07
N ALA A 122 -2.52 5.51 -9.37
CA ALA A 122 -2.39 4.26 -8.63
C ALA A 122 -2.03 3.10 -9.56
N PHE A 123 -2.77 2.92 -10.65
CA PHE A 123 -2.54 1.86 -11.64
C PHE A 123 -1.14 1.97 -12.29
N ILE A 124 -0.71 3.17 -12.67
CA ILE A 124 0.61 3.39 -13.28
C ILE A 124 1.72 3.07 -12.27
N MET A 125 1.59 3.53 -11.03
CA MET A 125 2.58 3.27 -9.99
C MET A 125 2.65 1.79 -9.60
N GLY A 126 1.51 1.14 -9.41
CA GLY A 126 1.42 -0.30 -9.13
C GLY A 126 2.07 -1.12 -10.25
N LEU A 127 1.65 -0.89 -11.50
CA LEU A 127 2.11 -1.66 -12.65
C LEU A 127 3.58 -1.39 -13.01
N LEU A 128 3.97 -0.13 -13.19
CA LEU A 128 5.28 0.21 -13.75
C LEU A 128 6.40 0.14 -12.71
N ILE A 129 6.15 0.63 -11.51
CA ILE A 129 7.20 0.74 -10.50
C ILE A 129 7.31 -0.54 -9.70
N PHE A 130 6.20 -1.01 -9.12
CA PHE A 130 6.28 -2.15 -8.22
C PHE A 130 6.21 -3.49 -8.95
N GLN A 131 5.15 -3.73 -9.71
CA GLN A 131 4.91 -5.02 -10.34
C GLN A 131 5.94 -5.32 -11.44
N ALA A 132 6.23 -4.35 -12.31
CA ALA A 132 7.18 -4.55 -13.39
C ALA A 132 8.63 -4.65 -12.90
N LEU A 133 9.03 -3.88 -11.88
CA LEU A 133 10.37 -4.00 -11.29
C LEU A 133 10.56 -5.33 -10.56
N PHE A 134 9.54 -5.79 -9.85
CA PHE A 134 9.57 -7.10 -9.20
C PHE A 134 9.72 -8.22 -10.22
N MET A 135 8.87 -8.24 -11.25
CA MET A 135 8.91 -9.27 -12.30
C MET A 135 10.16 -9.18 -13.17
N LYS A 136 10.69 -7.98 -13.42
CA LYS A 136 11.94 -7.80 -14.17
C LYS A 136 13.10 -8.53 -13.51
N SER A 137 13.21 -8.47 -12.19
CA SER A 137 14.27 -9.18 -11.46
C SER A 137 14.13 -10.70 -11.51
N MET A 138 12.90 -11.22 -11.68
CA MET A 138 12.64 -12.65 -11.76
C MET A 138 12.74 -13.21 -13.19
N MET A 139 12.53 -12.38 -14.24
CA MET A 139 12.38 -12.82 -15.63
C MET A 139 13.58 -12.50 -16.54
N GLY A 140 14.73 -12.13 -15.99
CA GLY A 140 15.95 -11.96 -16.79
C GLY A 140 16.11 -10.57 -17.42
N GLY A 141 15.39 -9.56 -16.95
CA GLY A 141 15.78 -8.17 -17.18
C GLY A 141 14.97 -7.37 -18.21
N ASP A 142 14.01 -7.95 -18.92
CA ASP A 142 13.17 -7.20 -19.87
C ASP A 142 11.94 -6.60 -19.19
N HIS A 143 11.95 -5.26 -19.07
CA HIS A 143 10.88 -4.51 -18.42
C HIS A 143 9.55 -4.57 -19.19
N PHE A 144 9.59 -4.51 -20.51
CA PHE A 144 8.38 -4.52 -21.34
C PHE A 144 7.63 -5.85 -21.27
N ILE A 145 8.36 -6.96 -21.27
CA ILE A 145 7.78 -8.31 -21.12
C ILE A 145 7.17 -8.44 -19.71
N ALA A 146 7.83 -7.93 -18.69
CA ALA A 146 7.31 -7.92 -17.32
C ALA A 146 5.98 -7.15 -17.23
N VAL A 147 5.92 -5.92 -17.73
CA VAL A 147 4.70 -5.10 -17.76
C VAL A 147 3.56 -5.83 -18.48
N LYS A 148 3.82 -6.40 -19.68
CA LYS A 148 2.79 -7.10 -20.45
C LYS A 148 2.21 -8.31 -19.72
N LYS A 149 3.04 -9.07 -19.02
CA LYS A 149 2.60 -10.26 -18.27
C LYS A 149 1.82 -9.93 -17.01
N THR A 150 2.15 -8.82 -16.38
CA THR A 150 1.52 -8.40 -15.11
C THR A 150 0.31 -7.50 -15.31
N PHE A 151 0.15 -6.89 -16.49
CA PHE A 151 -0.93 -5.96 -16.83
C PHE A 151 -2.33 -6.51 -16.50
N PHE A 152 -2.61 -7.75 -16.86
CA PHE A 152 -3.91 -8.36 -16.61
C PHE A 152 -4.15 -8.55 -15.09
N ALA A 153 -3.16 -9.07 -14.38
CA ALA A 153 -3.25 -9.28 -12.93
C ALA A 153 -3.46 -7.97 -12.18
N GLU A 154 -2.70 -6.92 -12.56
CA GLU A 154 -2.82 -5.59 -11.98
C GLU A 154 -4.19 -4.96 -12.27
N THR A 155 -4.67 -5.06 -13.52
CA THR A 155 -6.01 -4.57 -13.89
C THR A 155 -7.10 -5.23 -13.06
N VAL A 156 -7.04 -6.55 -12.84
CA VAL A 156 -8.02 -7.26 -12.03
C VAL A 156 -7.91 -6.83 -10.58
N SER A 157 -6.71 -6.81 -10.00
CA SER A 157 -6.46 -6.40 -8.61
C SER A 157 -6.98 -5.00 -8.32
N MET A 158 -6.60 -4.02 -9.15
CA MET A 158 -7.00 -2.63 -8.98
C MET A 158 -8.51 -2.42 -9.08
N ASN A 159 -9.18 -3.12 -10.01
CA ASN A 159 -10.64 -3.04 -10.09
C ASN A 159 -11.34 -3.62 -8.85
N PHE A 160 -10.82 -4.72 -8.26
CA PHE A 160 -11.34 -5.23 -7.00
C PHE A 160 -11.16 -4.25 -5.84
N VAL A 161 -10.01 -3.58 -5.75
CA VAL A 161 -9.76 -2.53 -4.75
C VAL A 161 -10.75 -1.39 -4.93
N MET A 162 -10.97 -0.93 -6.16
CA MET A 162 -11.93 0.16 -6.46
C MET A 162 -13.38 -0.19 -6.14
N VAL A 163 -13.81 -1.42 -6.44
CA VAL A 163 -15.16 -1.90 -6.08
C VAL A 163 -15.40 -1.85 -4.57
N GLY A 164 -14.36 -2.11 -3.75
CA GLY A 164 -14.45 -1.97 -2.30
C GLY A 164 -14.38 -0.51 -1.82
N MET A 165 -13.51 0.29 -2.41
CA MET A 165 -13.19 1.65 -1.96
C MET A 165 -14.28 2.66 -2.32
N ILE A 166 -14.84 2.62 -3.55
CA ILE A 166 -15.85 3.58 -4.02
C ILE A 166 -17.09 3.62 -3.13
N PRO A 167 -17.74 2.49 -2.79
CA PRO A 167 -18.88 2.49 -1.88
C PRO A 167 -18.55 3.04 -0.49
N PHE A 168 -17.35 2.71 0.03
CA PHE A 168 -16.90 3.20 1.33
C PHE A 168 -16.72 4.72 1.31
N MET A 169 -16.06 5.27 0.29
CA MET A 169 -15.90 6.71 0.14
C MET A 169 -17.25 7.42 -0.04
N ALA A 170 -18.18 6.85 -0.81
CA ALA A 170 -19.51 7.40 -0.98
C ALA A 170 -20.29 7.46 0.35
N ILE A 171 -20.22 6.41 1.17
CA ILE A 171 -20.85 6.37 2.51
C ILE A 171 -20.20 7.40 3.43
N MET A 172 -18.88 7.54 3.41
CA MET A 172 -18.17 8.53 4.22
C MET A 172 -18.57 9.95 3.86
N ARG A 173 -18.63 10.28 2.56
CA ARG A 173 -19.09 11.59 2.07
C ARG A 173 -20.51 11.91 2.52
N MET A 174 -21.44 10.93 2.51
CA MET A 174 -22.81 11.13 2.96
C MET A 174 -22.97 11.31 4.47
N LYS A 175 -22.05 10.77 5.28
CA LYS A 175 -22.15 10.79 6.75
C LYS A 175 -21.37 11.91 7.42
N ILE A 176 -20.40 12.51 6.75
CA ILE A 176 -19.58 13.59 7.30
C ILE A 176 -20.16 14.94 6.85
N PRO A 177 -20.61 15.80 7.77
CA PRO A 177 -21.04 17.16 7.42
C PRO A 177 -19.87 17.91 6.75
N GLY A 178 -20.08 18.41 5.53
CA GLY A 178 -19.03 19.04 4.72
C GLY A 178 -18.26 18.09 3.80
N GLY A 179 -18.63 16.81 3.74
CA GLY A 179 -17.98 15.81 2.87
C GLY A 179 -18.11 16.08 1.36
N ASP A 180 -18.97 17.02 0.97
CA ASP A 180 -19.08 17.49 -0.42
C ASP A 180 -18.08 18.61 -0.75
N ASP A 181 -17.39 19.17 0.26
CA ASP A 181 -16.34 20.17 0.05
C ASP A 181 -14.98 19.43 -0.02
N PRO A 182 -14.26 19.50 -1.17
CA PRO A 182 -12.94 18.87 -1.32
C PRO A 182 -11.91 19.36 -0.28
N LYS A 183 -12.17 20.51 0.36
CA LYS A 183 -11.33 21.05 1.44
C LYS A 183 -11.74 20.55 2.84
N GLY A 184 -12.96 20.03 3.01
CA GLY A 184 -13.48 19.56 4.30
C GLY A 184 -13.03 18.15 4.72
N LEU A 185 -12.34 17.40 3.85
CA LEU A 185 -11.84 16.06 4.14
C LEU A 185 -10.42 16.04 4.74
N LEU A 186 -9.77 17.21 4.84
CA LEU A 186 -8.37 17.33 5.33
C LEU A 186 -8.26 17.99 6.72
N PHE A 187 -9.38 18.24 7.41
CA PHE A 187 -9.40 18.78 8.78
C PHE A 187 -10.29 17.96 9.70
#